data_2b01a596e2f87ca79b95f5f484d0e677
#
_entry.id   2b01a596e2f87ca79b95f5f484d0e677
#
_cell.length_a   1.000
_cell.length_b   1.000
_cell.length_c   1.000
_cell.angle_alpha   90.00
_cell.angle_beta   90.00
_cell.angle_gamma   90.00
#
_symmetry.space_group_name_H-M   'P 1'
#
loop_
_entity.id
_entity.type
_entity.pdbx_description
1 polymer ?
#
loop_
_entity_poly.entity_id
_entity_poly.type
_entity_poly.pdbx_seq_one_letter_code
_entity_poly.pdbx_strand_id
1 'polypeptide(L)'
;MAVITAFSVGCGLHAAPAGAAPAEEASPVAHLVGKRWIGKQLLEVKVYSPSMKRVITNQVMTPRGMKRAPVFYLLSGMYGGDGDQWAHPASGARGFFKDKDVYVVNPMGAASTYYTDWYRKDRVLGYKPMWETYLSKELPPVINHTLNTTGRNAIGGYSMSAGTALALLANHGD
;
A
#
# COMPACT_ATOMS: atom_id res chain seq x y z
N MET A 1 69.86 33.59 45.37
CA MET A 1 68.57 32.97 45.75
C MET A 1 67.67 33.02 44.53
N ALA A 2 67.53 31.92 43.86
CA ALA A 2 66.66 31.79 42.71
C ALA A 2 65.41 30.97 43.13
N VAL A 3 64.24 31.58 42.98
CA VAL A 3 62.93 30.90 43.26
C VAL A 3 62.42 30.32 41.93
N ILE A 4 62.28 29.00 41.86
CA ILE A 4 61.74 28.31 40.72
C ILE A 4 60.23 28.05 41.02
N THR A 5 59.40 28.73 40.26
CA THR A 5 57.92 28.48 40.34
C THR A 5 57.59 27.45 39.30
N ALA A 6 57.13 26.29 39.73
CA ALA A 6 56.64 25.22 38.87
C ALA A 6 55.19 25.50 38.46
N PHE A 7 54.91 25.63 37.15
CA PHE A 7 53.56 25.65 36.60
C PHE A 7 53.11 24.22 36.27
N SER A 8 52.07 23.73 36.95
CA SER A 8 51.40 22.50 36.61
C SER A 8 50.33 22.78 35.57
N VAL A 9 50.53 22.28 34.35
CA VAL A 9 49.51 22.29 33.29
C VAL A 9 48.59 21.09 33.51
N GLY A 10 47.41 21.36 34.02
CA GLY A 10 46.33 20.38 34.10
C GLY A 10 45.73 20.14 32.73
N CYS A 11 45.95 18.92 32.18
CA CYS A 11 45.34 18.50 30.94
C CYS A 11 43.90 18.01 31.28
N GLY A 12 42.93 18.91 31.17
CA GLY A 12 41.51 18.55 31.28
C GLY A 12 41.04 17.84 30.04
N LEU A 13 40.87 16.51 30.12
CA LEU A 13 40.16 15.72 29.11
C LEU A 13 38.67 16.09 29.18
N HIS A 14 38.22 16.95 28.28
CA HIS A 14 36.81 17.14 28.03
C HIS A 14 36.31 15.95 27.22
N ALA A 15 35.57 15.04 27.87
CA ALA A 15 34.76 14.04 27.16
C ALA A 15 33.69 14.76 26.35
N ALA A 16 33.73 14.64 25.05
CA ALA A 16 32.67 15.12 24.19
C ALA A 16 31.37 14.34 24.53
N PRO A 17 30.22 15.02 24.58
CA PRO A 17 28.97 14.31 24.77
C PRO A 17 28.77 13.30 23.63
N ALA A 18 28.52 12.05 23.97
CA ALA A 18 28.14 11.02 23.01
C ALA A 18 26.93 11.52 22.23
N GLY A 19 27.12 11.77 20.93
CA GLY A 19 26.03 12.18 20.05
C GLY A 19 24.93 11.12 20.13
N ALA A 20 23.72 11.55 20.49
CA ALA A 20 22.55 10.72 20.39
C ALA A 20 22.50 10.16 18.95
N ALA A 21 22.41 8.85 18.82
CA ALA A 21 22.17 8.21 17.54
C ALA A 21 20.92 8.86 16.93
N PRO A 22 20.91 9.14 15.61
CA PRO A 22 19.72 9.69 14.98
C PRO A 22 18.56 8.73 15.28
N ALA A 23 17.47 9.28 15.82
CA ALA A 23 16.25 8.52 16.02
C ALA A 23 15.89 7.91 14.66
N GLU A 24 15.82 6.59 14.60
CA GLU A 24 15.36 5.84 13.43
C GLU A 24 13.95 6.35 13.14
N GLU A 25 13.79 7.18 12.09
CA GLU A 25 12.48 7.64 11.66
C GLU A 25 11.66 6.39 11.38
N ALA A 26 10.66 6.12 12.21
CA ALA A 26 9.74 5.02 12.02
C ALA A 26 9.22 5.11 10.58
N SER A 27 9.47 4.07 9.78
CA SER A 27 9.03 4.02 8.39
C SER A 27 7.54 4.34 8.34
N PRO A 28 7.11 5.28 7.50
CA PRO A 28 5.71 5.67 7.47
C PRO A 28 4.83 4.45 7.19
N VAL A 29 3.81 4.26 8.01
CA VAL A 29 2.88 3.13 7.88
C VAL A 29 1.86 3.43 6.78
N ALA A 30 1.40 2.40 6.07
CA ALA A 30 0.31 2.53 5.12
C ALA A 30 -0.95 3.05 5.83
N HIS A 31 -1.60 4.06 5.27
CA HIS A 31 -2.76 4.69 5.90
C HIS A 31 -3.76 5.23 4.88
N LEU A 32 -4.99 5.39 5.34
CA LEU A 32 -6.06 6.02 4.58
C LEU A 32 -5.74 7.51 4.39
N VAL A 33 -5.71 7.97 3.14
CA VAL A 33 -5.60 9.40 2.78
C VAL A 33 -6.98 10.03 2.60
N GLY A 34 -7.92 9.27 2.09
CA GLY A 34 -9.28 9.73 1.90
C GLY A 34 -10.19 8.69 1.27
N LYS A 35 -11.49 8.91 1.44
CA LYS A 35 -12.52 8.10 0.77
C LYS A 35 -13.69 8.96 0.36
N ARG A 36 -14.30 8.65 -0.80
CA ARG A 36 -15.49 9.35 -1.29
C ARG A 36 -16.33 8.43 -2.17
N TRP A 37 -17.63 8.64 -2.16
CA TRP A 37 -18.52 7.99 -3.11
C TRP A 37 -18.35 8.58 -4.50
N ILE A 38 -18.15 7.72 -5.50
CA ILE A 38 -18.05 8.08 -6.91
C ILE A 38 -19.20 7.49 -7.74
N GLY A 39 -20.09 6.76 -7.09
CA GLY A 39 -21.28 6.19 -7.69
C GLY A 39 -22.08 5.35 -6.71
N LYS A 40 -23.25 4.85 -7.14
CA LYS A 40 -24.03 3.93 -6.33
C LYS A 40 -23.22 2.65 -6.08
N GLN A 41 -23.03 2.28 -4.80
CA GLN A 41 -22.22 1.14 -4.40
C GLN A 41 -20.79 1.18 -4.98
N LEU A 42 -20.26 2.37 -5.25
CA LEU A 42 -18.90 2.55 -5.75
C LEU A 42 -18.20 3.64 -4.95
N LEU A 43 -17.17 3.24 -4.22
CA LEU A 43 -16.35 4.07 -3.35
C LEU A 43 -14.95 4.19 -3.94
N GLU A 44 -14.38 5.39 -3.92
CA GLU A 44 -12.96 5.61 -4.13
C GLU A 44 -12.27 5.65 -2.76
N VAL A 45 -11.22 4.86 -2.59
CA VAL A 45 -10.40 4.81 -1.38
C VAL A 45 -8.95 5.09 -1.75
N LYS A 46 -8.38 6.14 -1.19
CA LYS A 46 -6.99 6.54 -1.41
C LYS A 46 -6.14 6.09 -0.24
N VAL A 47 -5.12 5.30 -0.52
CA VAL A 47 -4.20 4.74 0.48
C VAL A 47 -2.78 5.17 0.17
N TYR A 48 -2.07 5.71 1.16
CA TYR A 48 -0.64 5.96 1.04
C TYR A 48 0.12 4.63 1.17
N SER A 49 0.98 4.36 0.19
CA SER A 49 1.90 3.23 0.18
C SER A 49 3.30 3.71 0.56
N PRO A 50 3.82 3.34 1.73
CA PRO A 50 5.19 3.70 2.13
C PRO A 50 6.25 3.02 1.25
N SER A 51 6.03 1.78 0.81
CA SER A 51 6.97 1.08 -0.07
C SER A 51 7.12 1.73 -1.45
N MET A 52 6.03 2.27 -2.00
CA MET A 52 6.03 3.00 -3.26
C MET A 52 6.16 4.52 -3.10
N LYS A 53 6.08 5.05 -1.87
CA LYS A 53 6.13 6.49 -1.53
C LYS A 53 5.11 7.31 -2.31
N ARG A 54 3.89 6.79 -2.46
CA ARG A 54 2.82 7.43 -3.22
C ARG A 54 1.43 7.03 -2.74
N VAL A 55 0.45 7.84 -3.09
CA VAL A 55 -0.96 7.52 -2.87
C VAL A 55 -1.47 6.65 -4.01
N ILE A 56 -2.08 5.52 -3.66
CA ILE A 56 -2.72 4.60 -4.59
C ILE A 56 -4.24 4.76 -4.47
N THR A 57 -4.88 4.97 -5.59
CA THR A 57 -6.33 4.97 -5.68
C THR A 57 -6.84 3.53 -5.81
N ASN A 58 -7.87 3.20 -5.03
CA ASN A 58 -8.55 1.93 -5.10
C ASN A 58 -10.04 2.19 -5.33
N GLN A 59 -10.63 1.58 -6.33
CA GLN A 59 -12.07 1.57 -6.52
C GLN A 59 -12.66 0.38 -5.77
N VAL A 60 -13.73 0.62 -5.02
CA VAL A 60 -14.34 -0.40 -4.18
C VAL A 60 -15.82 -0.49 -4.51
N MET A 61 -16.24 -1.62 -5.08
CA MET A 61 -17.65 -1.97 -5.16
C MET A 61 -18.09 -2.51 -3.81
N THR A 62 -19.14 -1.93 -3.25
CA THR A 62 -19.57 -2.25 -1.88
C THR A 62 -20.84 -3.12 -1.86
N PRO A 63 -20.99 -4.00 -0.87
CA PRO A 63 -22.24 -4.68 -0.64
C PRO A 63 -23.36 -3.68 -0.29
N ARG A 64 -24.62 -4.05 -0.51
CA ARG A 64 -25.77 -3.21 -0.15
C ARG A 64 -25.76 -2.91 1.34
N GLY A 65 -25.94 -1.64 1.68
CA GLY A 65 -25.98 -1.18 3.07
C GLY A 65 -24.67 -1.34 3.83
N MET A 66 -23.53 -1.48 3.14
CA MET A 66 -22.21 -1.65 3.78
C MET A 66 -22.18 -2.78 4.82
N LYS A 67 -22.86 -3.89 4.53
CA LYS A 67 -22.89 -5.06 5.41
C LYS A 67 -21.49 -5.58 5.69
N ARG A 68 -21.32 -6.24 6.82
CA ARG A 68 -20.08 -6.94 7.14
C ARG A 68 -19.85 -8.08 6.16
N ALA A 69 -18.75 -8.01 5.39
CA ALA A 69 -18.52 -8.92 4.27
C ALA A 69 -17.00 -9.16 4.05
N PRO A 70 -16.61 -10.27 3.40
CA PRO A 70 -15.23 -10.49 2.98
C PRO A 70 -14.81 -9.48 1.89
N VAL A 71 -13.50 -9.43 1.63
CA VAL A 71 -12.90 -8.60 0.58
C VAL A 71 -12.41 -9.48 -0.56
N PHE A 72 -12.70 -9.09 -1.79
CA PHE A 72 -12.14 -9.67 -3.00
C PHE A 72 -11.30 -8.62 -3.72
N TYR A 73 -9.99 -8.81 -3.74
CA TYR A 73 -9.06 -7.99 -4.52
C TYR A 73 -9.09 -8.46 -5.97
N LEU A 74 -9.67 -7.65 -6.85
CA LEU A 74 -9.83 -7.96 -8.27
C LEU A 74 -8.83 -7.16 -9.09
N LEU A 75 -7.73 -7.81 -9.47
CA LEU A 75 -6.63 -7.19 -10.20
C LEU A 75 -6.95 -7.04 -11.67
N SER A 76 -6.46 -5.97 -12.27
CA SER A 76 -6.68 -5.63 -13.67
C SER A 76 -5.61 -6.22 -14.59
N GLY A 77 -5.89 -6.25 -15.89
CA GLY A 77 -4.92 -6.64 -16.92
C GLY A 77 -3.82 -5.58 -17.12
N MET A 78 -3.26 -5.52 -18.34
CA MET A 78 -2.08 -4.72 -18.68
C MET A 78 -2.21 -3.22 -18.33
N TYR A 79 -3.41 -2.68 -18.40
CA TYR A 79 -3.66 -1.26 -18.08
C TYR A 79 -3.75 -0.97 -16.58
N GLY A 80 -3.60 -1.97 -15.71
CA GLY A 80 -3.46 -1.77 -14.27
C GLY A 80 -4.62 -1.08 -13.56
N GLY A 81 -5.82 -1.16 -14.13
CA GLY A 81 -7.01 -0.49 -13.60
C GLY A 81 -7.22 0.93 -14.11
N ASP A 82 -6.27 1.51 -14.83
CA ASP A 82 -6.44 2.84 -15.41
C ASP A 82 -7.61 2.84 -16.40
N GLY A 83 -8.46 3.86 -16.35
CA GLY A 83 -9.66 3.96 -17.19
C GLY A 83 -10.89 3.22 -16.62
N ASP A 84 -10.99 3.02 -15.31
CA ASP A 84 -12.16 2.45 -14.62
C ASP A 84 -12.54 1.02 -15.04
N GLN A 85 -11.57 0.21 -15.41
CA GLN A 85 -11.76 -1.07 -16.09
C GLN A 85 -12.85 -1.96 -15.47
N TRP A 86 -12.82 -2.23 -14.17
CA TRP A 86 -13.85 -3.06 -13.51
C TRP A 86 -15.10 -2.26 -13.13
N ALA A 87 -14.95 -0.99 -12.81
CA ALA A 87 -16.09 -0.11 -12.51
C ALA A 87 -16.79 0.40 -13.77
N HIS A 88 -16.16 0.28 -14.95
CA HIS A 88 -16.76 0.67 -16.22
C HIS A 88 -18.01 -0.18 -16.51
N PRO A 89 -19.13 0.41 -16.96
CA PRO A 89 -20.38 -0.33 -17.21
C PRO A 89 -20.21 -1.53 -18.16
N ALA A 90 -19.35 -1.40 -19.18
CA ALA A 90 -19.11 -2.46 -20.17
C ALA A 90 -18.44 -3.71 -19.59
N SER A 91 -17.78 -3.64 -18.42
CA SER A 91 -17.18 -4.82 -17.77
C SER A 91 -18.21 -5.80 -17.24
N GLY A 92 -19.42 -5.33 -16.95
CA GLY A 92 -20.46 -6.11 -16.28
C GLY A 92 -20.19 -6.37 -14.79
N ALA A 93 -19.00 -6.08 -14.27
CA ALA A 93 -18.63 -6.43 -12.89
C ALA A 93 -19.55 -5.77 -11.86
N ARG A 94 -19.89 -4.49 -12.00
CA ARG A 94 -20.82 -3.80 -11.11
C ARG A 94 -22.18 -4.47 -11.07
N GLY A 95 -22.68 -4.90 -12.23
CA GLY A 95 -23.95 -5.65 -12.33
C GLY A 95 -23.88 -7.00 -11.64
N PHE A 96 -22.77 -7.71 -11.80
CA PHE A 96 -22.56 -9.02 -11.18
C PHE A 96 -22.43 -8.95 -9.65
N PHE A 97 -21.70 -7.95 -9.13
CA PHE A 97 -21.42 -7.85 -7.70
C PHE A 97 -22.46 -7.06 -6.90
N LYS A 98 -23.39 -6.32 -7.55
CA LYS A 98 -24.33 -5.40 -6.90
C LYS A 98 -25.18 -6.00 -5.76
N ASP A 99 -25.48 -7.30 -5.85
CA ASP A 99 -26.34 -8.02 -4.91
C ASP A 99 -25.57 -9.07 -4.08
N LYS A 100 -24.24 -9.05 -4.15
CA LYS A 100 -23.38 -9.98 -3.41
C LYS A 100 -22.85 -9.32 -2.14
N ASP A 101 -22.79 -10.10 -1.06
CA ASP A 101 -22.22 -9.65 0.21
C ASP A 101 -20.68 -9.80 0.17
N VAL A 102 -20.03 -8.93 -0.62
CA VAL A 102 -18.57 -8.87 -0.80
C VAL A 102 -18.14 -7.43 -1.14
N TYR A 103 -17.03 -6.99 -0.57
CA TYR A 103 -16.32 -5.81 -1.04
C TYR A 103 -15.38 -6.21 -2.16
N VAL A 104 -15.48 -5.56 -3.32
CA VAL A 104 -14.55 -5.82 -4.44
C VAL A 104 -13.62 -4.63 -4.58
N VAL A 105 -12.35 -4.84 -4.29
CA VAL A 105 -11.31 -3.81 -4.32
C VAL A 105 -10.49 -3.95 -5.60
N ASN A 106 -10.50 -2.90 -6.42
CA ASN A 106 -9.67 -2.80 -7.62
C ASN A 106 -8.61 -1.71 -7.43
N PRO A 107 -7.34 -2.09 -7.18
CA PRO A 107 -6.22 -1.13 -7.14
C PRO A 107 -5.93 -0.57 -8.53
N MET A 108 -5.70 0.76 -8.60
CA MET A 108 -5.48 1.51 -9.82
C MET A 108 -4.01 1.92 -9.98
N GLY A 109 -3.56 2.16 -11.20
CA GLY A 109 -2.22 2.67 -11.49
C GLY A 109 -1.11 1.63 -11.55
N ALA A 110 -1.48 0.35 -11.77
CA ALA A 110 -0.53 -0.76 -11.89
C ALA A 110 -0.18 -1.13 -13.34
N ALA A 111 -0.37 -0.21 -14.30
CA ALA A 111 -0.13 -0.47 -15.72
C ALA A 111 1.27 -1.05 -15.96
N SER A 112 1.34 -2.16 -16.69
CA SER A 112 2.57 -2.87 -17.07
C SER A 112 3.50 -3.30 -15.93
N THR A 113 3.02 -3.31 -14.67
CA THR A 113 3.85 -3.63 -13.49
C THR A 113 3.85 -5.10 -13.11
N TYR A 114 2.97 -5.92 -13.70
CA TYR A 114 2.70 -7.29 -13.30
C TYR A 114 2.29 -7.45 -11.83
N TYR A 115 1.95 -6.35 -11.15
CA TYR A 115 1.63 -6.32 -9.71
C TYR A 115 2.70 -6.98 -8.83
N THR A 116 4.00 -6.83 -9.21
CA THR A 116 5.14 -7.40 -8.49
C THR A 116 6.03 -6.32 -7.89
N ASP A 117 6.93 -6.71 -7.02
CA ASP A 117 7.97 -5.83 -6.47
C ASP A 117 9.16 -5.79 -7.43
N TRP A 118 9.51 -4.60 -7.92
CA TRP A 118 10.61 -4.42 -8.83
C TRP A 118 11.92 -4.12 -8.08
N TYR A 119 13.01 -4.54 -8.67
CA TYR A 119 14.34 -4.29 -8.12
C TYR A 119 14.73 -2.82 -8.09
N ARG A 120 14.32 -2.05 -9.11
CA ARG A 120 14.75 -0.65 -9.33
C ARG A 120 13.57 0.24 -9.66
N LYS A 121 13.80 1.55 -9.47
CA LYS A 121 12.92 2.57 -10.01
C LYS A 121 12.90 2.48 -11.53
N ASP A 122 11.72 2.46 -12.11
CA ASP A 122 11.53 2.56 -13.54
C ASP A 122 11.53 4.02 -14.00
N ARG A 123 12.14 4.30 -15.14
CA ARG A 123 12.26 5.67 -15.68
C ARG A 123 10.94 6.17 -16.26
N VAL A 124 10.17 5.28 -16.89
CA VAL A 124 8.89 5.64 -17.53
C VAL A 124 7.81 5.79 -16.48
N LEU A 125 7.70 4.85 -15.54
CA LEU A 125 6.72 4.92 -14.45
C LEU A 125 7.05 6.00 -13.43
N GLY A 126 8.31 6.41 -13.33
CA GLY A 126 8.75 7.45 -12.39
C GLY A 126 8.84 7.00 -10.92
N TYR A 127 8.57 5.73 -10.61
CA TYR A 127 8.67 5.17 -9.26
C TYR A 127 9.21 3.73 -9.29
N LYS A 128 9.48 3.18 -8.11
CA LYS A 128 9.79 1.75 -7.94
C LYS A 128 8.49 1.02 -7.64
N PRO A 129 7.98 0.16 -8.55
CA PRO A 129 6.81 -0.66 -8.25
C PRO A 129 7.09 -1.62 -7.08
N MET A 130 6.19 -1.63 -6.09
CA MET A 130 6.22 -2.51 -4.91
C MET A 130 4.79 -3.04 -4.69
N TRP A 131 4.23 -3.63 -5.74
CA TRP A 131 2.83 -4.01 -5.76
C TRP A 131 2.53 -5.27 -4.95
N GLU A 132 3.46 -6.23 -4.90
CA GLU A 132 3.32 -7.40 -4.04
C GLU A 132 3.29 -6.99 -2.56
N THR A 133 4.23 -6.13 -2.15
CA THR A 133 4.24 -5.55 -0.79
C THR A 133 2.94 -4.78 -0.51
N TYR A 134 2.48 -3.97 -1.46
CA TYR A 134 1.24 -3.20 -1.30
C TYR A 134 0.03 -4.11 -1.10
N LEU A 135 -0.14 -5.11 -1.94
CA LEU A 135 -1.29 -6.00 -1.95
C LEU A 135 -1.32 -6.99 -0.79
N SER A 136 -0.15 -7.40 -0.28
CA SER A 136 -0.06 -8.40 0.80
C SER A 136 0.05 -7.77 2.19
N LYS A 137 0.73 -6.61 2.33
CA LYS A 137 1.09 -6.05 3.65
C LYS A 137 0.49 -4.68 3.94
N GLU A 138 0.31 -3.84 2.92
CA GLU A 138 -0.07 -2.43 3.12
C GLU A 138 -1.58 -2.20 2.95
N LEU A 139 -2.17 -2.64 1.84
CA LEU A 139 -3.56 -2.39 1.52
C LEU A 139 -4.56 -3.13 2.42
N PRO A 140 -4.40 -4.45 2.70
CA PRO A 140 -5.43 -5.20 3.42
C PRO A 140 -5.72 -4.68 4.83
N PRO A 141 -4.73 -4.33 5.67
CA PRO A 141 -5.00 -3.74 6.97
C PRO A 141 -5.80 -2.43 6.89
N VAL A 142 -5.47 -1.55 5.92
CA VAL A 142 -6.16 -0.27 5.74
C VAL A 142 -7.60 -0.49 5.29
N ILE A 143 -7.85 -1.38 4.35
CA ILE A 143 -9.20 -1.72 3.87
C ILE A 143 -10.02 -2.33 5.00
N ASN A 144 -9.46 -3.29 5.73
CA ASN A 144 -10.15 -3.96 6.84
C ASN A 144 -10.51 -3.00 7.99
N HIS A 145 -9.66 -2.01 8.25
CA HIS A 145 -9.96 -0.96 9.24
C HIS A 145 -10.97 0.09 8.73
N THR A 146 -10.92 0.40 7.43
CA THR A 146 -11.72 1.48 6.83
C THR A 146 -13.15 1.07 6.52
N LEU A 147 -13.35 -0.21 6.18
CA LEU A 147 -14.62 -0.78 5.75
C LEU A 147 -15.11 -1.84 6.76
N ASN A 148 -16.41 -2.12 6.74
CA ASN A 148 -17.01 -3.13 7.61
C ASN A 148 -16.73 -4.55 7.07
N THR A 149 -15.46 -5.00 7.15
CA THR A 149 -15.05 -6.28 6.61
C THR A 149 -15.05 -7.40 7.66
N THR A 150 -15.03 -8.64 7.19
CA THR A 150 -14.84 -9.82 8.04
C THR A 150 -13.37 -10.13 8.33
N GLY A 151 -12.43 -9.42 7.69
CA GLY A 151 -10.99 -9.73 7.71
C GLY A 151 -10.61 -10.89 6.75
N ARG A 152 -11.58 -11.58 6.16
CA ARG A 152 -11.30 -12.62 5.16
C ARG A 152 -11.08 -11.98 3.81
N ASN A 153 -9.95 -12.31 3.18
CA ASN A 153 -9.53 -11.75 1.91
C ASN A 153 -9.45 -12.85 0.84
N ALA A 154 -9.78 -12.50 -0.38
CA ALA A 154 -9.57 -13.33 -1.57
C ALA A 154 -8.95 -12.46 -2.66
N ILE A 155 -8.25 -13.06 -3.61
CA ILE A 155 -7.62 -12.37 -4.73
C ILE A 155 -7.95 -13.09 -6.03
N GLY A 156 -8.10 -12.31 -7.09
CA GLY A 156 -8.24 -12.80 -8.45
C GLY A 156 -7.70 -11.81 -9.44
N GLY A 157 -7.36 -12.28 -10.62
CA GLY A 157 -6.84 -11.45 -11.69
C GLY A 157 -7.07 -12.09 -13.04
N TYR A 158 -6.88 -11.31 -14.09
CA TYR A 158 -6.93 -11.81 -15.46
C TYR A 158 -5.78 -11.24 -16.29
N SER A 159 -5.45 -11.92 -17.39
CA SER A 159 -4.38 -11.48 -18.28
C SER A 159 -3.05 -11.28 -17.52
N MET A 160 -2.47 -10.08 -17.54
CA MET A 160 -1.23 -9.72 -16.85
C MET A 160 -1.24 -10.12 -15.36
N SER A 161 -2.35 -9.99 -14.67
CA SER A 161 -2.42 -10.22 -13.22
C SER A 161 -2.81 -11.63 -12.82
N ALA A 162 -3.15 -12.52 -13.77
CA ALA A 162 -3.60 -13.88 -13.45
C ALA A 162 -2.51 -14.69 -12.72
N GLY A 163 -1.28 -14.70 -13.25
CA GLY A 163 -0.14 -15.36 -12.62
C GLY A 163 0.23 -14.74 -11.28
N THR A 164 0.15 -13.42 -11.18
CA THR A 164 0.44 -12.69 -9.94
C THR A 164 -0.58 -13.02 -8.84
N ALA A 165 -1.86 -13.11 -9.18
CA ALA A 165 -2.89 -13.48 -8.19
C ALA A 165 -2.62 -14.88 -7.61
N LEU A 166 -2.19 -15.84 -8.44
CA LEU A 166 -1.79 -17.18 -7.98
C LEU A 166 -0.51 -17.13 -7.12
N ALA A 167 0.50 -16.36 -7.53
CA ALA A 167 1.73 -16.21 -6.77
C ALA A 167 1.48 -15.56 -5.40
N LEU A 168 0.67 -14.50 -5.35
CA LEU A 168 0.28 -13.85 -4.10
C LEU A 168 -0.46 -14.80 -3.16
N LEU A 169 -1.36 -15.62 -3.69
CA LEU A 169 -2.07 -16.63 -2.91
C LEU A 169 -1.11 -17.69 -2.36
N ALA A 170 -0.16 -18.16 -3.18
CA ALA A 170 0.81 -19.17 -2.76
C ALA A 170 1.81 -18.64 -1.71
N ASN A 171 2.20 -17.37 -1.81
CA ASN A 171 3.22 -16.78 -0.95
C ASN A 171 2.64 -16.15 0.34
N HIS A 172 1.36 -15.77 0.33
CA HIS A 172 0.74 -14.96 1.39
C HIS A 172 -0.68 -15.45 1.76
N GLY A 173 -1.09 -16.63 1.33
CA GLY A 173 -2.40 -17.21 1.57
C GLY A 173 -2.46 -18.02 2.86
N ASP A 174 -2.40 -17.34 4.02
CA ASP A 174 -2.60 -17.95 5.36
C ASP A 174 -4.06 -17.85 5.83
#